data_effff69d29c9b211a2fdafcb9d9822c0
#
_entry.id   effff69d29c9b211a2fdafcb9d9822c0
#
_cell.length_a   1.000
_cell.length_b   1.000
_cell.length_c   1.000
_cell.angle_alpha   90.00
_cell.angle_beta   90.00
_cell.angle_gamma   90.00
#
_symmetry.space_group_name_H-M   'P 1'
#
loop_
_entity.id
_entity.type
_entity.pdbx_description
1 polymer ?
#
loop_
_entity_poly.entity_id
_entity_poly.type
_entity_poly.pdbx_seq_one_letter_code
_entity_poly.pdbx_strand_id
1 'polypeptide(L)'
;THWFIKPIMEGKYPESVFQHFINIMPTIAENDMAIISEKIDFLGLNFYSRSMIESGRQGKVSDTILRKIKRAEVRIQESNDISADDSKGDQLQKLMNQKNTHYKSVDLEEVERTHIGWEVYPEALLKLLTDLHHTYNLPPIYITENGAAVDDHVIDGVVDDEQRYRYYQNHLSMVDQAIEKGVDVRGYFAWSLMDNFEWA
;
A
#
# COMPACT_ATOMS: atom_id res chain seq x y z
N THR A 1 -4.19 7.02 -3.03
CA THR A 1 -3.29 7.20 -4.20
C THR A 1 -3.28 8.65 -4.65
N HIS A 2 -4.41 9.26 -5.03
CA HIS A 2 -4.47 10.64 -5.55
C HIS A 2 -3.91 11.70 -4.61
N TRP A 3 -3.95 11.49 -3.29
CA TRP A 3 -3.35 12.39 -2.31
C TRP A 3 -1.85 12.62 -2.53
N PHE A 4 -1.13 11.57 -2.95
CA PHE A 4 0.32 11.64 -3.20
C PHE A 4 0.64 11.95 -4.67
N ILE A 5 -0.06 11.32 -5.61
CA ILE A 5 0.24 11.46 -7.04
C ILE A 5 -0.14 12.83 -7.58
N LYS A 6 -1.29 13.38 -7.18
CA LYS A 6 -1.77 14.65 -7.73
C LYS A 6 -0.84 15.83 -7.44
N PRO A 7 -0.29 16.01 -6.22
CA PRO A 7 0.72 17.05 -5.98
C PRO A 7 1.95 16.94 -6.89
N ILE A 8 2.44 15.72 -7.13
CA ILE A 8 3.61 15.45 -7.96
C ILE A 8 3.31 15.75 -9.44
N MET A 9 2.14 15.35 -9.95
CA MET A 9 1.79 15.47 -11.36
C MET A 9 1.17 16.82 -11.74
N GLU A 10 0.47 17.46 -10.80
CA GLU A 10 -0.31 18.68 -11.08
C GLU A 10 0.01 19.88 -10.17
N GLY A 11 0.95 19.76 -9.22
CA GLY A 11 1.30 20.83 -8.29
C GLY A 11 0.17 21.24 -7.34
N LYS A 12 -0.78 20.37 -7.06
CA LYS A 12 -1.92 20.68 -6.17
C LYS A 12 -2.49 19.43 -5.52
N TYR A 13 -2.93 19.54 -4.29
CA TYR A 13 -3.68 18.48 -3.59
C TYR A 13 -5.10 18.31 -4.14
N PRO A 14 -5.73 17.13 -4.00
CA PRO A 14 -7.16 16.96 -4.26
C PRO A 14 -7.98 17.87 -3.33
N GLU A 15 -8.73 18.81 -3.88
CA GLU A 15 -9.42 19.87 -3.14
C GLU A 15 -10.34 19.31 -2.02
N SER A 16 -11.17 18.33 -2.35
CA SER A 16 -12.12 17.76 -1.37
C SER A 16 -11.43 17.10 -0.17
N VAL A 17 -10.26 16.49 -0.39
CA VAL A 17 -9.47 15.85 0.67
C VAL A 17 -8.68 16.91 1.45
N PHE A 18 -8.13 17.90 0.74
CA PHE A 18 -7.38 18.99 1.35
C PHE A 18 -8.25 19.79 2.32
N GLN A 19 -9.45 20.19 1.91
CA GLN A 19 -10.39 20.90 2.76
C GLN A 19 -10.78 20.10 4.01
N HIS A 20 -10.87 18.79 3.89
CA HIS A 20 -11.17 17.92 5.03
C HIS A 20 -10.06 17.94 6.09
N PHE A 21 -8.79 18.03 5.67
CA PHE A 21 -7.64 18.01 6.55
C PHE A 21 -7.03 19.39 6.84
N ILE A 22 -7.63 20.48 6.37
CA ILE A 22 -7.06 21.82 6.41
C ILE A 22 -6.58 22.26 7.80
N ASN A 23 -7.26 21.84 8.84
CA ASN A 23 -6.93 22.22 10.23
C ASN A 23 -5.73 21.46 10.81
N ILE A 24 -5.27 20.40 10.15
CA ILE A 24 -4.12 19.59 10.58
C ILE A 24 -3.00 19.55 9.55
N MET A 25 -3.20 20.23 8.41
CA MET A 25 -2.17 20.36 7.38
C MET A 25 -1.02 21.24 7.90
N PRO A 26 0.22 20.87 7.60
CA PRO A 26 1.35 21.78 7.82
C PRO A 26 1.21 23.01 6.94
N THR A 27 1.90 24.09 7.30
CA THR A 27 2.00 25.26 6.43
C THR A 27 2.69 24.88 5.14
N ILE A 28 2.04 25.16 4.01
CA ILE A 28 2.61 24.99 2.68
C ILE A 28 3.22 26.34 2.29
N ALA A 29 4.54 26.36 2.07
CA ALA A 29 5.23 27.57 1.64
C ALA A 29 4.91 27.88 0.17
N GLU A 30 5.14 29.14 -0.24
CA GLU A 30 4.79 29.65 -1.57
C GLU A 30 5.36 28.81 -2.73
N ASN A 31 6.57 28.26 -2.56
CA ASN A 31 7.26 27.49 -3.59
C ASN A 31 7.15 25.96 -3.44
N ASP A 32 6.54 25.45 -2.38
CA ASP A 32 6.51 23.99 -2.09
C ASP A 32 5.86 23.23 -3.24
N MET A 33 4.75 23.71 -3.75
CA MET A 33 4.03 23.01 -4.83
C MET A 33 4.80 23.03 -6.16
N ALA A 34 5.56 24.07 -6.43
CA ALA A 34 6.43 24.12 -7.60
C ALA A 34 7.58 23.11 -7.48
N ILE A 35 8.18 23.00 -6.30
CA ILE A 35 9.25 22.02 -6.01
C ILE A 35 8.72 20.59 -6.10
N ILE A 36 7.55 20.32 -5.49
CA ILE A 36 6.93 18.99 -5.46
C ILE A 36 6.55 18.51 -6.87
N SER A 37 6.11 19.43 -7.74
CA SER A 37 5.69 19.12 -9.11
C SER A 37 6.80 19.27 -10.16
N GLU A 38 8.06 19.39 -9.73
CA GLU A 38 9.18 19.38 -10.66
C GLU A 38 9.15 18.10 -11.50
N LYS A 39 9.50 18.21 -12.78
CA LYS A 39 9.43 17.11 -13.72
C LYS A 39 10.33 15.95 -13.29
N ILE A 40 9.75 14.77 -13.16
CA ILE A 40 10.44 13.52 -12.85
C ILE A 40 10.64 12.68 -14.12
N ASP A 41 11.70 11.86 -14.18
CA ASP A 41 12.03 11.04 -15.34
C ASP A 41 11.18 9.77 -15.44
N PHE A 42 10.76 9.23 -14.32
CA PHE A 42 9.90 8.05 -14.23
C PHE A 42 9.12 8.03 -12.92
N LEU A 43 8.07 7.22 -12.89
CA LEU A 43 7.28 6.90 -11.69
C LEU A 43 7.55 5.46 -11.24
N GLY A 44 8.09 5.29 -10.03
CA GLY A 44 8.23 3.98 -9.38
C GLY A 44 6.97 3.61 -8.60
N LEU A 45 6.43 2.43 -8.80
CA LEU A 45 5.27 1.90 -8.07
C LEU A 45 5.63 0.61 -7.34
N ASN A 46 5.42 0.59 -6.03
CA ASN A 46 5.39 -0.62 -5.23
C ASN A 46 3.94 -1.09 -5.11
N PHE A 47 3.67 -2.34 -5.49
CA PHE A 47 2.34 -2.91 -5.43
C PHE A 47 2.39 -4.31 -4.81
N TYR A 48 1.55 -4.57 -3.82
CA TYR A 48 1.46 -5.88 -3.18
C TYR A 48 0.02 -6.38 -3.05
N SER A 49 -0.87 -5.50 -2.60
CA SER A 49 -2.27 -5.86 -2.38
C SER A 49 -3.16 -4.62 -2.47
N ARG A 50 -4.46 -4.85 -2.55
CA ARG A 50 -5.46 -3.79 -2.39
C ARG A 50 -6.01 -3.76 -0.96
N SER A 51 -6.69 -2.65 -0.62
CA SER A 51 -7.53 -2.58 0.57
C SER A 51 -8.96 -2.28 0.15
N MET A 52 -9.89 -3.15 0.52
CA MET A 52 -11.31 -2.89 0.34
C MET A 52 -11.81 -2.03 1.48
N ILE A 53 -12.51 -0.95 1.12
CA ILE A 53 -13.08 -0.01 2.10
C ILE A 53 -14.54 0.28 1.76
N GLU A 54 -15.35 0.49 2.78
CA GLU A 54 -16.70 1.02 2.66
C GLU A 54 -16.83 2.34 3.42
N SER A 55 -17.84 3.14 3.08
CA SER A 55 -18.12 4.39 3.78
C SER A 55 -18.44 4.11 5.24
N GLY A 56 -17.63 4.67 6.16
CA GLY A 56 -17.86 4.57 7.60
C GLY A 56 -18.92 5.56 8.04
N ARG A 57 -20.12 5.10 8.36
CA ARG A 57 -21.04 5.86 9.22
C ARG A 57 -20.80 5.41 10.65
N GLN A 58 -20.06 6.19 11.46
CA GLN A 58 -19.73 5.87 12.86
C GLN A 58 -19.32 4.39 13.06
N GLY A 59 -18.19 4.00 12.49
CA GLY A 59 -17.76 2.62 12.50
C GLY A 59 -16.83 2.27 13.64
N LYS A 60 -16.95 1.07 14.16
CA LYS A 60 -15.93 0.42 14.98
C LYS A 60 -14.64 0.29 14.16
N VAL A 61 -13.49 0.51 14.79
CA VAL A 61 -12.17 0.21 14.18
C VAL A 61 -12.21 -1.23 13.67
N SER A 62 -11.79 -1.46 12.41
CA SER A 62 -11.87 -2.81 11.84
C SER A 62 -11.01 -3.79 12.64
N ASP A 63 -11.44 -5.05 12.70
CA ASP A 63 -10.72 -6.10 13.41
C ASP A 63 -9.28 -6.28 12.89
N THR A 64 -9.03 -5.99 11.62
CA THR A 64 -7.69 -6.03 11.03
C THR A 64 -6.78 -4.95 11.62
N ILE A 65 -7.28 -3.73 11.82
CA ILE A 65 -6.54 -2.66 12.50
C ILE A 65 -6.33 -3.04 13.97
N LEU A 66 -7.36 -3.57 14.64
CA LEU A 66 -7.25 -4.05 16.02
C LEU A 66 -6.22 -5.17 16.15
N ARG A 67 -6.15 -6.11 15.22
CA ARG A 67 -5.13 -7.18 15.20
C ARG A 67 -3.72 -6.61 14.99
N LYS A 68 -3.53 -5.65 14.09
CA LYS A 68 -2.24 -4.97 13.87
C LYS A 68 -1.78 -4.23 15.12
N ILE A 69 -2.69 -3.53 15.78
CA ILE A 69 -2.44 -2.83 17.04
C ILE A 69 -2.06 -3.83 18.13
N LYS A 70 -2.84 -4.90 18.30
CA LYS A 70 -2.60 -5.93 19.31
C LYS A 70 -1.26 -6.65 19.12
N ARG A 71 -0.85 -6.89 17.86
CA ARG A 71 0.49 -7.41 17.53
C ARG A 71 1.61 -6.42 17.85
N ALA A 72 1.38 -5.11 17.61
CA ALA A 72 2.34 -4.08 17.98
C ALA A 72 2.48 -3.95 19.52
N GLU A 73 1.38 -4.05 20.27
CA GLU A 73 1.38 -4.06 21.73
C GLU A 73 2.14 -5.26 22.30
N VAL A 74 1.93 -6.46 21.76
CA VAL A 74 2.66 -7.67 22.17
C VAL A 74 4.15 -7.53 21.95
N ARG A 75 4.59 -6.96 20.81
CA ARG A 75 6.01 -6.71 20.52
C ARG A 75 6.65 -5.69 21.45
N ILE A 76 5.90 -4.66 21.85
CA ILE A 76 6.38 -3.65 22.84
C ILE A 76 6.54 -4.29 24.21
N GLN A 77 5.66 -5.23 24.58
CA GLN A 77 5.76 -5.97 25.86
C GLN A 77 6.88 -7.02 25.87
N GLU A 78 7.22 -7.60 24.73
CA GLU A 78 8.30 -8.58 24.60
C GLU A 78 9.70 -7.93 24.52
N SER A 79 9.78 -6.65 24.11
CA SER A 79 11.02 -5.88 24.10
C SER A 79 11.26 -5.19 25.45
N ASN A 80 11.70 -5.95 26.44
CA ASN A 80 11.96 -5.49 27.81
C ASN A 80 13.13 -4.49 27.96
N ASP A 81 13.60 -3.83 26.91
CA ASP A 81 14.84 -3.05 26.95
C ASP A 81 14.78 -1.64 26.34
N ILE A 82 13.59 -1.07 26.19
CA ILE A 82 13.49 0.34 25.78
C ILE A 82 12.58 1.05 26.76
N SER A 83 13.14 2.05 27.46
CA SER A 83 12.38 3.02 28.27
C SER A 83 11.20 3.55 27.45
N ALA A 84 10.01 3.06 27.79
CA ALA A 84 8.78 3.40 27.11
C ALA A 84 8.56 4.92 27.22
N ASP A 85 8.60 5.59 26.07
CA ASP A 85 8.01 6.91 25.94
C ASP A 85 6.49 6.72 26.00
N ASP A 86 5.92 6.89 27.20
CA ASP A 86 4.47 6.78 27.47
C ASP A 86 3.60 7.63 26.54
N SER A 87 4.21 8.65 25.89
CA SER A 87 3.55 9.54 24.96
C SER A 87 3.08 8.85 23.66
N LYS A 88 3.77 7.80 23.21
CA LYS A 88 3.42 7.07 21.97
C LYS A 88 2.25 6.12 22.17
N GLY A 89 2.19 5.45 23.32
CA GLY A 89 1.06 4.62 23.71
C GLY A 89 -0.24 5.43 23.81
N ASP A 90 -0.16 6.59 24.45
CA ASP A 90 -1.28 7.52 24.62
C ASP A 90 -1.76 8.14 23.28
N GLN A 91 -0.84 8.44 22.35
CA GLN A 91 -1.17 8.93 21.02
C GLN A 91 -1.86 7.86 20.17
N LEU A 92 -1.39 6.61 20.23
CA LEU A 92 -2.03 5.48 19.57
C LEU A 92 -3.44 5.24 20.13
N GLN A 93 -3.60 5.26 21.46
CA GLN A 93 -4.87 5.10 22.14
C GLN A 93 -5.84 6.25 21.80
N LYS A 94 -5.36 7.50 21.69
CA LYS A 94 -6.15 8.64 21.26
C LYS A 94 -6.59 8.53 19.79
N LEU A 95 -5.71 8.06 18.90
CA LEU A 95 -6.05 7.76 17.50
C LEU A 95 -7.12 6.65 17.41
N MET A 96 -7.03 5.63 18.26
CA MET A 96 -8.00 4.52 18.33
C MET A 96 -9.36 4.96 18.87
N ASN A 97 -9.37 5.91 19.80
CA ASN A 97 -10.58 6.46 20.41
C ASN A 97 -11.23 7.57 19.55
N GLN A 98 -10.61 8.00 18.45
CA GLN A 98 -11.26 8.90 17.50
C GLN A 98 -12.41 8.16 16.80
N LYS A 99 -13.61 8.40 17.30
CA LYS A 99 -14.90 7.79 16.88
C LYS A 99 -15.35 8.11 15.45
N ASN A 100 -14.51 8.74 14.63
CA ASN A 100 -14.85 9.17 13.26
C ASN A 100 -13.87 8.57 12.25
N THR A 101 -13.94 7.26 12.01
CA THR A 101 -13.34 6.69 10.82
C THR A 101 -14.28 6.96 9.64
N HIS A 102 -13.80 7.73 8.64
CA HIS A 102 -14.57 8.04 7.43
C HIS A 102 -14.76 6.81 6.54
N TYR A 103 -14.08 5.73 6.83
CA TYR A 103 -14.16 4.46 6.11
C TYR A 103 -14.00 3.29 7.09
N LYS A 104 -14.48 2.14 6.67
CA LYS A 104 -14.31 0.86 7.35
C LYS A 104 -13.63 -0.09 6.37
N SER A 105 -12.57 -0.77 6.81
CA SER A 105 -11.99 -1.86 6.02
C SER A 105 -12.97 -3.03 5.95
N VAL A 106 -13.15 -3.56 4.75
CA VAL A 106 -13.93 -4.78 4.52
C VAL A 106 -12.96 -5.93 4.46
N ASP A 107 -13.12 -6.90 5.34
CA ASP A 107 -12.39 -8.18 5.28
C ASP A 107 -13.19 -9.12 4.39
N LEU A 108 -12.60 -9.51 3.27
CA LEU A 108 -13.24 -10.44 2.33
C LEU A 108 -12.94 -11.87 2.78
N GLU A 109 -13.99 -12.66 2.94
CA GLU A 109 -13.88 -14.09 3.15
C GLU A 109 -13.58 -14.80 1.81
N GLU A 110 -12.94 -15.98 1.86
CA GLU A 110 -12.69 -16.85 0.70
C GLU A 110 -11.84 -16.23 -0.42
N VAL A 111 -10.88 -15.34 -0.10
CA VAL A 111 -9.91 -14.80 -1.04
C VAL A 111 -8.53 -15.41 -0.84
N GLU A 112 -7.77 -15.58 -1.93
CA GLU A 112 -6.37 -16.02 -1.85
C GLU A 112 -5.54 -14.98 -1.09
N ARG A 113 -4.68 -15.47 -0.18
CA ARG A 113 -3.80 -14.63 0.64
C ARG A 113 -2.38 -15.16 0.65
N THR A 114 -1.44 -14.22 0.77
CA THR A 114 -0.04 -14.54 1.06
C THR A 114 0.11 -15.05 2.50
N HIS A 115 1.25 -15.65 2.83
CA HIS A 115 1.55 -16.13 4.20
C HIS A 115 1.39 -15.04 5.28
N ILE A 116 1.70 -13.79 4.96
CA ILE A 116 1.51 -12.64 5.87
C ILE A 116 0.09 -12.06 5.85
N GLY A 117 -0.84 -12.71 5.14
CA GLY A 117 -2.27 -12.37 5.15
C GLY A 117 -2.70 -11.28 4.17
N TRP A 118 -1.86 -10.89 3.22
CA TRP A 118 -2.25 -9.93 2.20
C TRP A 118 -3.07 -10.60 1.09
N GLU A 119 -4.13 -9.95 0.65
CA GLU A 119 -4.97 -10.45 -0.46
C GLU A 119 -4.16 -10.49 -1.76
N VAL A 120 -4.24 -11.59 -2.48
CA VAL A 120 -3.71 -11.73 -3.83
C VAL A 120 -4.81 -11.37 -4.83
N TYR A 121 -4.71 -10.19 -5.44
CA TYR A 121 -5.69 -9.70 -6.42
C TYR A 121 -5.01 -8.92 -7.55
N PRO A 122 -4.49 -9.63 -8.56
CA PRO A 122 -3.71 -9.04 -9.66
C PRO A 122 -4.45 -7.96 -10.46
N GLU A 123 -5.76 -8.09 -10.61
CA GLU A 123 -6.60 -7.14 -11.36
C GLU A 123 -6.57 -5.73 -10.75
N ALA A 124 -6.24 -5.61 -9.46
CA ALA A 124 -6.07 -4.29 -8.85
C ALA A 124 -4.83 -3.57 -9.38
N LEU A 125 -3.79 -4.29 -9.79
CA LEU A 125 -2.61 -3.69 -10.45
C LEU A 125 -3.00 -3.13 -11.82
N LEU A 126 -3.71 -3.91 -12.65
CA LEU A 126 -4.22 -3.43 -13.94
C LEU A 126 -5.08 -2.18 -13.76
N LYS A 127 -6.03 -2.24 -12.81
CA LYS A 127 -6.89 -1.09 -12.52
C LYS A 127 -6.09 0.13 -12.07
N LEU A 128 -5.12 -0.03 -11.17
CA LEU A 128 -4.27 1.06 -10.71
C LEU A 128 -3.52 1.72 -11.86
N LEU A 129 -2.86 0.91 -12.70
CA LEU A 129 -2.07 1.38 -13.83
C LEU A 129 -2.95 2.15 -14.84
N THR A 130 -4.10 1.58 -15.21
CA THR A 130 -5.01 2.21 -16.16
C THR A 130 -5.69 3.46 -15.59
N ASP A 131 -6.10 3.45 -14.32
CA ASP A 131 -6.70 4.64 -13.68
C ASP A 131 -5.69 5.79 -13.62
N LEU A 132 -4.44 5.51 -13.26
CA LEU A 132 -3.39 6.53 -13.23
C LEU A 132 -3.10 7.09 -14.62
N HIS A 133 -2.99 6.22 -15.63
CA HIS A 133 -2.77 6.61 -17.03
C HIS A 133 -3.88 7.49 -17.57
N HIS A 134 -5.15 7.17 -17.29
CA HIS A 134 -6.27 7.99 -17.74
C HIS A 134 -6.43 9.30 -16.97
N THR A 135 -5.90 9.37 -15.74
CA THR A 135 -6.10 10.54 -14.87
C THR A 135 -4.98 11.56 -15.01
N TYR A 136 -3.75 11.12 -15.26
CA TYR A 136 -2.55 11.96 -15.25
C TYR A 136 -1.73 11.80 -16.51
N ASN A 137 -1.02 12.85 -16.90
CA ASN A 137 0.05 12.78 -17.91
C ASN A 137 1.32 12.23 -17.24
N LEU A 138 1.44 10.90 -17.17
CA LEU A 138 2.51 10.22 -16.45
C LEU A 138 3.80 10.14 -17.26
N PRO A 139 4.97 10.21 -16.60
CA PRO A 139 6.22 9.71 -17.19
C PRO A 139 6.19 8.18 -17.27
N PRO A 140 7.21 7.53 -17.86
CA PRO A 140 7.32 6.07 -17.85
C PRO A 140 7.16 5.51 -16.44
N ILE A 141 6.49 4.36 -16.33
CA ILE A 141 6.26 3.65 -15.07
C ILE A 141 7.24 2.47 -14.95
N TYR A 142 7.78 2.30 -13.76
CA TYR A 142 8.47 1.08 -13.34
C TYR A 142 7.74 0.48 -12.14
N ILE A 143 7.39 -0.80 -12.22
CA ILE A 143 6.96 -1.53 -11.03
C ILE A 143 8.23 -1.83 -10.23
N THR A 144 8.48 -1.04 -9.21
CA THR A 144 9.73 -1.09 -8.42
C THR A 144 9.72 -2.16 -7.35
N GLU A 145 8.54 -2.62 -6.96
CA GLU A 145 8.39 -3.80 -6.12
C GLU A 145 7.03 -4.47 -6.39
N ASN A 146 7.04 -5.78 -6.54
CA ASN A 146 5.86 -6.64 -6.50
C ASN A 146 6.30 -8.06 -6.13
N GLY A 147 5.59 -8.72 -5.21
CA GLY A 147 5.94 -10.06 -4.74
C GLY A 147 5.03 -10.54 -3.63
N ALA A 148 5.30 -11.75 -3.16
CA ALA A 148 4.51 -12.41 -2.14
C ALA A 148 5.39 -13.18 -1.16
N ALA A 149 5.08 -13.08 0.13
CA ALA A 149 5.56 -14.02 1.13
C ALA A 149 4.76 -15.32 1.00
N VAL A 150 5.45 -16.43 0.85
CA VAL A 150 4.89 -17.78 0.70
C VAL A 150 5.46 -18.67 1.80
N ASP A 151 4.64 -19.56 2.35
CA ASP A 151 5.07 -20.58 3.32
C ASP A 151 5.65 -21.78 2.57
N ASP A 152 6.84 -21.61 2.00
CA ASP A 152 7.53 -22.62 1.23
C ASP A 152 8.53 -23.39 2.10
N HIS A 153 8.71 -24.68 1.78
CA HIS A 153 9.60 -25.57 2.48
C HIS A 153 10.44 -26.40 1.51
N VAL A 154 11.65 -26.74 1.95
CA VAL A 154 12.49 -27.68 1.20
C VAL A 154 12.01 -29.11 1.46
N ILE A 155 11.55 -29.80 0.42
CA ILE A 155 11.14 -31.20 0.45
C ILE A 155 12.07 -31.97 -0.51
N ASP A 156 12.81 -32.94 -0.02
CA ASP A 156 13.77 -33.75 -0.81
C ASP A 156 14.77 -32.88 -1.62
N GLY A 157 15.18 -31.75 -1.03
CA GLY A 157 16.14 -30.82 -1.66
C GLY A 157 15.55 -29.88 -2.71
N VAL A 158 14.25 -29.86 -2.86
CA VAL A 158 13.51 -29.01 -3.82
C VAL A 158 12.49 -28.16 -3.08
N VAL A 159 12.31 -26.91 -3.51
CA VAL A 159 11.22 -26.05 -3.09
C VAL A 159 10.13 -26.09 -4.17
N ASP A 160 8.89 -26.46 -3.76
CA ASP A 160 7.72 -26.33 -4.61
C ASP A 160 7.18 -24.90 -4.51
N ASP A 161 7.55 -24.05 -5.45
CA ASP A 161 7.24 -22.62 -5.45
C ASP A 161 6.04 -22.26 -6.36
N GLU A 162 5.10 -23.19 -6.54
CA GLU A 162 3.94 -23.04 -7.43
C GLU A 162 3.08 -21.81 -7.07
N GLN A 163 2.93 -21.49 -5.79
CA GLN A 163 2.14 -20.33 -5.35
C GLN A 163 2.79 -19.02 -5.80
N ARG A 164 4.13 -18.87 -5.63
CA ARG A 164 4.86 -17.67 -6.06
C ARG A 164 4.94 -17.59 -7.59
N TYR A 165 5.09 -18.72 -8.27
CA TYR A 165 5.05 -18.80 -9.72
C TYR A 165 3.70 -18.26 -10.27
N ARG A 166 2.56 -18.73 -9.77
CA ARG A 166 1.22 -18.24 -10.15
C ARG A 166 1.02 -16.77 -9.81
N TYR A 167 1.54 -16.33 -8.66
CA TYR A 167 1.47 -14.92 -8.26
C TYR A 167 2.12 -14.03 -9.33
N TYR A 168 3.36 -14.33 -9.73
CA TYR A 168 4.05 -13.54 -10.75
C TYR A 168 3.41 -13.67 -12.12
N GLN A 169 3.03 -14.87 -12.54
CA GLN A 169 2.36 -15.09 -13.81
C GLN A 169 1.10 -14.21 -13.94
N ASN A 170 0.27 -14.18 -12.92
CA ASN A 170 -0.96 -13.41 -12.92
C ASN A 170 -0.69 -11.90 -12.89
N HIS A 171 0.23 -11.42 -12.06
CA HIS A 171 0.57 -9.99 -12.02
C HIS A 171 1.24 -9.50 -13.31
N LEU A 172 2.16 -10.28 -13.89
CA LEU A 172 2.78 -9.93 -15.17
C LEU A 172 1.76 -9.91 -16.31
N SER A 173 0.76 -10.81 -16.32
CA SER A 173 -0.34 -10.74 -17.26
C SER A 173 -1.14 -9.43 -17.12
N MET A 174 -1.32 -8.92 -15.92
CA MET A 174 -1.99 -7.62 -15.70
C MET A 174 -1.14 -6.44 -16.18
N VAL A 175 0.18 -6.53 -16.03
CA VAL A 175 1.10 -5.52 -16.59
C VAL A 175 1.06 -5.53 -18.12
N ASP A 176 1.09 -6.70 -18.74
CA ASP A 176 0.97 -6.87 -20.20
C ASP A 176 -0.33 -6.23 -20.73
N GLN A 177 -1.47 -6.56 -20.12
CA GLN A 177 -2.76 -5.95 -20.45
C GLN A 177 -2.77 -4.42 -20.25
N ALA A 178 -2.05 -3.88 -19.25
CA ALA A 178 -1.93 -2.43 -19.09
C ALA A 178 -1.13 -1.80 -20.23
N ILE A 179 -0.05 -2.44 -20.67
CA ILE A 179 0.75 -2.01 -21.83
C ILE A 179 -0.09 -2.03 -23.10
N GLU A 180 -0.87 -3.09 -23.35
CA GLU A 180 -1.81 -3.15 -24.48
C GLU A 180 -2.84 -2.03 -24.48
N LYS A 181 -3.20 -1.50 -23.28
CA LYS A 181 -4.08 -0.35 -23.10
C LYS A 181 -3.36 1.00 -23.20
N GLY A 182 -2.07 1.01 -23.54
CA GLY A 182 -1.28 2.22 -23.78
C GLY A 182 -0.54 2.76 -22.56
N VAL A 183 -0.51 2.03 -21.44
CA VAL A 183 0.29 2.44 -20.26
C VAL A 183 1.78 2.21 -20.55
N ASP A 184 2.61 3.23 -20.40
CA ASP A 184 4.06 3.15 -20.64
C ASP A 184 4.79 2.52 -19.43
N VAL A 185 4.64 1.20 -19.26
CA VAL A 185 5.38 0.42 -18.26
C VAL A 185 6.68 -0.10 -18.88
N ARG A 186 7.83 0.30 -18.31
CA ARG A 186 9.16 -0.03 -18.88
C ARG A 186 9.98 -0.99 -18.05
N GLY A 187 9.56 -1.32 -16.84
CA GLY A 187 10.30 -2.24 -15.99
C GLY A 187 9.46 -2.85 -14.89
N TYR A 188 9.92 -4.01 -14.43
CA TYR A 188 9.29 -4.75 -13.35
C TYR A 188 10.38 -5.41 -12.50
N PHE A 189 10.33 -5.15 -11.20
CA PHE A 189 11.28 -5.66 -10.22
C PHE A 189 10.54 -6.54 -9.22
N ALA A 190 10.86 -7.81 -9.25
CA ALA A 190 10.33 -8.77 -8.30
C ALA A 190 10.88 -8.50 -6.89
N TRP A 191 10.01 -8.48 -5.89
CA TRP A 191 10.42 -8.41 -4.50
C TRP A 191 10.19 -9.77 -3.82
N SER A 192 11.26 -10.51 -3.45
CA SER A 192 12.67 -10.14 -3.67
C SER A 192 13.47 -11.37 -4.12
N LEU A 193 14.73 -11.16 -4.52
CA LEU A 193 15.60 -12.24 -4.97
C LEU A 193 15.94 -13.25 -3.86
N MET A 194 16.05 -12.78 -2.63
CA MET A 194 16.36 -13.57 -1.44
C MET A 194 15.34 -13.27 -0.34
N ASP A 195 15.04 -14.29 0.45
CA ASP A 195 14.20 -14.11 1.63
C ASP A 195 14.81 -13.09 2.57
N ASN A 196 13.96 -12.27 3.15
CA ASN A 196 14.33 -11.21 4.06
C ASN A 196 13.29 -11.05 5.17
N PHE A 197 13.57 -10.20 6.15
CA PHE A 197 12.60 -9.85 7.17
C PHE A 197 11.51 -8.94 6.57
N GLU A 198 10.29 -9.45 6.53
CA GLU A 198 9.09 -8.75 6.05
C GLU A 198 8.22 -8.34 7.25
N TRP A 199 8.19 -7.13 7.65
CA TRP A 199 7.29 -6.46 8.61
C TRP A 199 6.56 -7.31 9.68
N ALA A 200 6.63 -8.64 9.64
CA ALA A 200 5.93 -9.59 10.52
C ALA A 200 6.87 -10.62 11.15
#